data_e8797f0e0ae36063d5ebfcd8fbdcfc5f
#
_entry.id   e8797f0e0ae36063d5ebfcd8fbdcfc5f
#
_cell.length_a   1.000
_cell.length_b   1.000
_cell.length_c   1.000
_cell.angle_alpha   90.00
_cell.angle_beta   90.00
_cell.angle_gamma   90.00
#
_symmetry.space_group_name_H-M   'P 1'
#
loop_
_entity.id
_entity.type
_entity.pdbx_description
1 polymer ?
#
loop_
_entity_poly.entity_id
_entity_poly.type
_entity_poly.pdbx_seq_one_letter_code
_entity_poly.pdbx_strand_id
1 'polypeptide(L)'
;MNNFIVPIDFSETSKNAARYAAHIATLVPDAHLILYNVFDTLEYGSDSSPLGTEGEEDLSRKAIVELALNSVKTEISGITKASISCVAEESHRFLDTLENYVKMNEIQLIVMGLTGATRLGQVLMGSNVLNIVRRAIAPVIIVPPETHSQSAKNVLLLTDFKDVDHTIPVHVVKEVLDLFRPKLYIVNVDHEHYVQVTDEYKTERAKLEERLKEYNPEFYFIRLFDFVEAANQFVADYKIDLILTFPRKHSFLSNVFKTTNTSKLAYHSHVPIVAINA
;
A
#
# COMPACT_ATOMS: atom_id res chain seq x y z
N MET A 1 16.88 -0.92 -10.92
CA MET A 1 16.75 -1.54 -9.58
C MET A 1 15.37 -1.23 -9.07
N ASN A 2 14.62 -2.19 -8.58
CA ASN A 2 13.25 -1.99 -8.13
C ASN A 2 13.25 -1.78 -6.61
N ASN A 3 13.21 -0.53 -6.17
CA ASN A 3 13.34 -0.16 -4.76
C ASN A 3 11.96 -0.15 -4.07
N PHE A 4 11.79 -0.96 -3.03
CA PHE A 4 10.61 -1.01 -2.17
C PHE A 4 10.97 -0.54 -0.78
N ILE A 5 10.26 0.42 -0.22
CA ILE A 5 10.49 0.93 1.12
C ILE A 5 9.41 0.42 2.08
N VAL A 6 9.86 -0.04 3.25
CA VAL A 6 8.99 -0.53 4.31
C VAL A 6 9.26 0.29 5.57
N PRO A 7 8.40 1.26 5.89
CA PRO A 7 8.48 1.97 7.16
C PRO A 7 8.25 1.01 8.33
N ILE A 8 9.20 0.96 9.27
CA ILE A 8 9.21 0.06 10.42
C ILE A 8 9.13 0.87 11.71
N ASP A 9 8.10 0.65 12.49
CA ASP A 9 7.92 1.16 13.85
C ASP A 9 8.07 0.07 14.92
N PHE A 10 8.56 -1.10 14.49
CA PHE A 10 8.75 -2.32 15.29
C PHE A 10 7.46 -2.97 15.83
N SER A 11 6.29 -2.46 15.47
CA SER A 11 5.02 -3.14 15.74
C SER A 11 4.89 -4.43 14.91
N GLU A 12 4.04 -5.36 15.37
CA GLU A 12 3.73 -6.57 14.58
C GLU A 12 3.11 -6.23 13.21
N THR A 13 2.41 -5.11 13.13
CA THR A 13 1.83 -4.59 11.89
C THR A 13 2.92 -4.24 10.87
N SER A 14 3.95 -3.50 11.27
CA SER A 14 5.06 -3.14 10.39
C SER A 14 5.95 -4.34 10.05
N LYS A 15 6.15 -5.28 10.97
CA LYS A 15 6.86 -6.54 10.69
C LYS A 15 6.09 -7.42 9.71
N ASN A 16 4.75 -7.49 9.83
CA ASN A 16 3.91 -8.19 8.85
C ASN A 16 4.05 -7.58 7.44
N ALA A 17 4.07 -6.24 7.34
CA ALA A 17 4.35 -5.55 6.08
C ALA A 17 5.74 -5.91 5.53
N ALA A 18 6.76 -6.02 6.38
CA ALA A 18 8.10 -6.43 5.96
C ALA A 18 8.14 -7.88 5.44
N ARG A 19 7.45 -8.82 6.10
CA ARG A 19 7.32 -10.21 5.62
C ARG A 19 6.62 -10.25 4.25
N TYR A 20 5.52 -9.52 4.10
CA TYR A 20 4.83 -9.42 2.81
C TYR A 20 5.72 -8.79 1.73
N ALA A 21 6.41 -7.69 2.03
CA ALA A 21 7.35 -7.06 1.11
C ALA A 21 8.46 -8.03 0.67
N ALA A 22 8.97 -8.87 1.57
CA ALA A 22 9.94 -9.90 1.25
C ALA A 22 9.36 -10.95 0.29
N HIS A 23 8.11 -11.38 0.47
CA HIS A 23 7.45 -12.31 -0.46
C HIS A 23 7.28 -11.71 -1.86
N ILE A 24 6.74 -10.49 -1.98
CA ILE A 24 6.55 -9.87 -3.30
C ILE A 24 7.87 -9.53 -3.98
N ALA A 25 8.92 -9.23 -3.23
CA ALA A 25 10.26 -9.01 -3.77
C ALA A 25 10.84 -10.27 -4.46
N THR A 26 10.37 -11.47 -4.12
CA THR A 26 10.76 -12.69 -4.85
C THR A 26 10.20 -12.74 -6.27
N LEU A 27 9.15 -11.98 -6.56
CA LEU A 27 8.45 -11.95 -7.84
C LEU A 27 9.05 -10.93 -8.81
N VAL A 28 9.87 -10.00 -8.29
CA VAL A 28 10.38 -8.85 -9.04
C VAL A 28 11.87 -8.97 -9.23
N PRO A 29 12.37 -8.99 -10.50
CA PRO A 29 13.80 -9.00 -10.77
C PRO A 29 14.50 -7.77 -10.17
N ASP A 30 15.70 -7.95 -9.67
CA ASP A 30 16.54 -6.89 -9.10
C ASP A 30 15.82 -6.04 -8.03
N ALA A 31 14.91 -6.67 -7.27
CA ALA A 31 14.25 -6.02 -6.16
C ALA A 31 15.24 -5.69 -5.04
N HIS A 32 15.04 -4.52 -4.44
CA HIS A 32 15.76 -4.08 -3.26
C HIS A 32 14.79 -3.60 -2.20
N LEU A 33 14.86 -4.20 -1.01
CA LEU A 33 14.05 -3.82 0.13
C LEU A 33 14.81 -2.83 1.03
N ILE A 34 14.13 -1.78 1.44
CA ILE A 34 14.67 -0.77 2.35
C ILE A 34 13.79 -0.78 3.60
N LEU A 35 14.31 -1.36 4.70
CA LEU A 35 13.69 -1.25 6.01
C LEU A 35 14.03 0.12 6.58
N TYR A 36 13.02 0.96 6.75
CA TYR A 36 13.19 2.38 7.03
C TYR A 36 12.56 2.77 8.36
N ASN A 37 13.31 3.39 9.24
CA ASN A 37 12.79 3.94 10.47
C ASN A 37 13.19 5.41 10.62
N VAL A 38 12.25 6.22 11.06
CA VAL A 38 12.50 7.59 11.51
C VAL A 38 12.31 7.63 13.02
N PHE A 39 13.35 8.04 13.73
CA PHE A 39 13.33 8.14 15.19
C PHE A 39 13.54 9.57 15.65
N ASP A 40 13.03 9.87 16.84
CA ASP A 40 13.12 11.18 17.47
C ASP A 40 13.98 11.10 18.74
N THR A 41 14.85 12.07 18.93
CA THR A 41 15.71 12.15 20.11
C THR A 41 15.09 12.91 21.30
N LEU A 42 14.03 13.71 21.06
CA LEU A 42 13.45 14.60 22.07
C LEU A 42 12.44 13.98 23.03
N GLU A 43 12.04 12.70 22.88
CA GLU A 43 10.98 12.11 23.69
C GLU A 43 11.42 11.61 25.09
N TYR A 44 12.66 11.78 25.50
CA TYR A 44 13.04 11.49 26.91
C TYR A 44 13.32 12.78 27.67
N GLY A 45 12.38 13.03 28.58
CA GLY A 45 12.33 14.22 29.39
C GLY A 45 13.65 14.61 30.06
N SER A 46 13.87 15.89 30.08
CA SER A 46 14.95 16.65 30.66
C SER A 46 15.10 16.49 32.19
N ASP A 47 14.57 15.44 32.84
CA ASP A 47 14.51 15.34 34.29
C ASP A 47 15.52 14.38 34.98
N SER A 48 16.42 13.75 34.23
CA SER A 48 17.38 12.88 34.93
C SER A 48 18.70 12.68 34.18
N SER A 49 19.48 13.71 33.91
CA SER A 49 20.96 13.61 34.00
C SER A 49 21.64 14.97 33.84
N PRO A 50 22.33 15.50 34.83
CA PRO A 50 23.08 16.75 34.72
C PRO A 50 24.48 16.62 34.11
N LEU A 51 24.88 15.49 33.55
CA LEU A 51 26.28 15.26 33.09
C LEU A 51 26.41 14.18 32.01
N GLY A 52 25.51 14.14 31.02
CA GLY A 52 25.72 13.33 29.78
C GLY A 52 26.04 14.25 28.62
N THR A 53 27.12 14.03 27.92
CA THR A 53 27.41 14.71 26.66
C THR A 53 26.34 14.35 25.65
N GLU A 54 25.62 15.35 25.13
CA GLU A 54 24.48 15.19 24.18
C GLU A 54 24.79 14.26 22.98
N GLY A 55 26.05 14.06 22.65
CA GLY A 55 26.48 13.21 21.54
C GLY A 55 26.53 11.70 21.82
N GLU A 56 26.66 11.24 23.06
CA GLU A 56 26.77 9.81 23.39
C GLU A 56 25.40 9.12 23.48
N GLU A 57 24.36 9.83 23.95
CA GLU A 57 23.00 9.32 23.98
C GLU A 57 22.39 9.17 22.57
N ASP A 58 22.66 10.12 21.68
CA ASP A 58 22.20 10.07 20.29
C ASP A 58 22.83 8.94 19.49
N LEU A 59 24.13 8.71 19.67
CA LEU A 59 24.82 7.57 19.06
C LEU A 59 24.28 6.23 19.56
N SER A 60 23.94 6.13 20.84
CA SER A 60 23.36 4.93 21.43
C SER A 60 21.97 4.63 20.88
N ARG A 61 21.15 5.64 20.63
CA ARG A 61 19.79 5.51 20.12
C ARG A 61 19.76 5.03 18.67
N LYS A 62 20.52 5.67 17.81
CA LYS A 62 20.71 5.23 16.43
C LYS A 62 21.17 3.77 16.36
N ALA A 63 22.16 3.41 17.18
CA ALA A 63 22.65 2.03 17.25
C ALA A 63 21.57 1.04 17.70
N ILE A 64 20.70 1.41 18.64
CA ILE A 64 19.57 0.56 19.06
C ILE A 64 18.58 0.37 17.92
N VAL A 65 18.21 1.44 17.20
CA VAL A 65 17.31 1.38 16.05
C VAL A 65 17.93 0.53 14.93
N GLU A 66 19.19 0.71 14.62
CA GLU A 66 19.90 -0.09 13.61
C GLU A 66 19.96 -1.59 13.98
N LEU A 67 20.19 -1.91 15.24
CA LEU A 67 20.13 -3.29 15.75
C LEU A 67 18.71 -3.88 15.60
N ALA A 68 17.69 -3.12 15.94
CA ALA A 68 16.30 -3.54 15.80
C ALA A 68 15.91 -3.75 14.32
N LEU A 69 16.33 -2.86 13.41
CA LEU A 69 16.13 -3.04 11.96
C LEU A 69 16.86 -4.28 11.43
N ASN A 70 18.10 -4.51 11.90
CA ASN A 70 18.86 -5.71 11.53
C ASN A 70 18.21 -7.00 12.04
N SER A 71 17.52 -6.98 13.18
CA SER A 71 16.71 -8.11 13.64
C SER A 71 15.57 -8.41 12.66
N VAL A 72 14.81 -7.40 12.22
CA VAL A 72 13.75 -7.55 11.21
C VAL A 72 14.34 -8.04 9.88
N LYS A 73 15.48 -7.48 9.45
CA LYS A 73 16.20 -7.93 8.26
C LYS A 73 16.55 -9.43 8.35
N THR A 74 17.06 -9.87 9.48
CA THR A 74 17.41 -11.28 9.70
C THR A 74 16.18 -12.17 9.58
N GLU A 75 15.05 -11.78 10.16
CA GLU A 75 13.78 -12.50 10.08
C GLU A 75 13.33 -12.70 8.63
N ILE A 76 13.36 -11.63 7.81
CA ILE A 76 12.85 -11.70 6.44
C ILE A 76 13.87 -12.21 5.42
N SER A 77 15.14 -12.28 5.75
CA SER A 77 16.22 -12.80 4.86
C SER A 77 16.04 -14.28 4.49
N GLY A 78 15.28 -15.02 5.28
CA GLY A 78 14.90 -16.41 4.94
C GLY A 78 13.79 -16.51 3.89
N ILE A 79 13.07 -15.41 3.61
CA ILE A 79 11.93 -15.38 2.70
C ILE A 79 12.36 -15.00 1.28
N THR A 80 13.29 -14.07 1.13
CA THR A 80 13.70 -13.52 -0.17
C THR A 80 15.21 -13.53 -0.37
N LYS A 81 15.60 -13.58 -1.65
CA LYS A 81 17.00 -13.36 -2.08
C LYS A 81 17.26 -11.92 -2.52
N ALA A 82 16.24 -11.06 -2.50
CA ALA A 82 16.38 -9.65 -2.79
C ALA A 82 17.38 -9.00 -1.82
N SER A 83 18.10 -7.99 -2.27
CA SER A 83 18.97 -7.22 -1.38
C SER A 83 18.14 -6.46 -0.34
N ILE A 84 18.62 -6.40 0.90
CA ILE A 84 17.92 -5.72 2.00
C ILE A 84 18.88 -4.74 2.66
N SER A 85 18.51 -3.46 2.70
CA SER A 85 19.19 -2.43 3.48
C SER A 85 18.34 -1.97 4.67
N CYS A 86 19.02 -1.47 5.70
CA CYS A 86 18.41 -0.84 6.87
C CYS A 86 18.81 0.63 6.87
N VAL A 87 17.84 1.52 7.04
CA VAL A 87 18.05 2.96 7.09
C VAL A 87 17.35 3.53 8.31
N ALA A 88 18.11 4.19 9.17
CA ALA A 88 17.61 4.89 10.36
C ALA A 88 17.92 6.38 10.20
N GLU A 89 16.88 7.20 10.15
CA GLU A 89 16.98 8.66 10.05
C GLU A 89 16.44 9.34 11.30
N GLU A 90 17.18 10.32 11.79
CA GLU A 90 16.75 11.15 12.90
C GLU A 90 15.89 12.30 12.40
N SER A 91 14.63 12.38 12.86
CA SER A 91 13.74 13.50 12.53
C SER A 91 12.47 13.46 13.38
N HIS A 92 11.93 14.66 13.69
CA HIS A 92 10.60 14.83 14.28
C HIS A 92 9.46 14.81 13.24
N ARG A 93 9.81 14.77 11.93
CA ARG A 93 8.86 14.92 10.82
C ARG A 93 8.82 13.68 9.94
N PHE A 94 8.30 12.59 10.46
CA PHE A 94 8.24 11.31 9.73
C PHE A 94 7.81 11.44 8.27
N LEU A 95 6.68 12.15 8.02
CA LEU A 95 6.11 12.24 6.66
C LEU A 95 7.01 13.01 5.69
N ASP A 96 7.60 14.11 6.12
CA ASP A 96 8.46 14.94 5.27
C ASP A 96 9.79 14.24 5.00
N THR A 97 10.32 13.55 6.00
CA THR A 97 11.56 12.78 5.91
C THR A 97 11.39 11.61 4.96
N LEU A 98 10.29 10.83 5.11
CA LEU A 98 9.97 9.73 4.21
C LEU A 98 9.77 10.22 2.77
N GLU A 99 9.03 11.32 2.57
CA GLU A 99 8.77 11.89 1.25
C GLU A 99 10.08 12.29 0.54
N ASN A 100 10.99 12.94 1.26
CA ASN A 100 12.30 13.30 0.73
C ASN A 100 13.10 12.04 0.36
N TYR A 101 13.12 11.03 1.24
CA TYR A 101 13.82 9.79 1.00
C TYR A 101 13.29 9.07 -0.24
N VAL A 102 11.97 8.97 -0.38
CA VAL A 102 11.29 8.33 -1.54
C VAL A 102 11.69 9.01 -2.84
N LYS A 103 11.67 10.35 -2.87
CA LYS A 103 12.03 11.14 -4.07
C LYS A 103 13.50 10.99 -4.45
N MET A 104 14.39 10.96 -3.46
CA MET A 104 15.86 10.92 -3.70
C MET A 104 16.34 9.51 -4.10
N ASN A 105 15.62 8.46 -3.75
CA ASN A 105 16.04 7.06 -3.94
C ASN A 105 15.20 6.29 -4.95
N GLU A 106 14.40 6.96 -5.79
CA GLU A 106 13.60 6.37 -6.85
C GLU A 106 12.78 5.16 -6.35
N ILE A 107 12.00 5.36 -5.29
CA ILE A 107 11.18 4.32 -4.68
C ILE A 107 9.94 4.06 -5.54
N GLN A 108 9.76 2.81 -5.99
CA GLN A 108 8.60 2.40 -6.78
C GLN A 108 7.38 2.04 -5.93
N LEU A 109 7.60 1.50 -4.72
CA LEU A 109 6.52 1.06 -3.84
C LEU A 109 6.83 1.37 -2.38
N ILE A 110 5.82 1.83 -1.66
CA ILE A 110 5.83 1.90 -0.19
C ILE A 110 4.97 0.75 0.32
N VAL A 111 5.46 -0.06 1.27
CA VAL A 111 4.69 -1.18 1.84
C VAL A 111 4.43 -0.91 3.32
N MET A 112 3.17 -0.84 3.70
CA MET A 112 2.75 -0.54 5.07
C MET A 112 1.68 -1.49 5.57
N GLY A 113 1.72 -1.80 6.86
CA GLY A 113 0.71 -2.64 7.48
C GLY A 113 -0.58 -1.86 7.80
N LEU A 114 -1.71 -2.54 7.68
CA LEU A 114 -2.99 -2.06 8.16
C LEU A 114 -3.13 -2.35 9.65
N THR A 115 -3.43 -1.34 10.46
CA THR A 115 -3.74 -1.54 11.87
C THR A 115 -5.00 -2.38 12.01
N GLY A 116 -4.96 -3.41 12.86
CA GLY A 116 -6.10 -4.32 13.07
C GLY A 116 -7.35 -3.64 13.62
N ALA A 117 -8.44 -4.42 13.77
CA ALA A 117 -9.68 -3.94 14.34
C ALA A 117 -9.50 -3.49 15.80
N THR A 118 -10.14 -2.39 16.18
CA THR A 118 -10.22 -1.95 17.57
C THR A 118 -11.08 -2.92 18.39
N ARG A 119 -11.04 -2.82 19.72
CA ARG A 119 -11.93 -3.58 20.64
C ARG A 119 -13.43 -3.42 20.31
N LEU A 120 -13.81 -2.39 19.55
CA LEU A 120 -15.17 -2.13 19.09
C LEU A 120 -15.46 -2.69 17.68
N GLY A 121 -14.58 -3.52 17.12
CA GLY A 121 -14.75 -4.09 15.77
C GLY A 121 -14.57 -3.09 14.63
N GLN A 122 -14.07 -1.88 14.90
CA GLN A 122 -13.79 -0.89 13.85
C GLN A 122 -12.41 -1.13 13.26
N VAL A 123 -12.34 -1.34 11.95
CA VAL A 123 -11.08 -1.39 11.21
C VAL A 123 -10.62 0.04 10.95
N LEU A 124 -9.48 0.41 11.51
CA LEU A 124 -8.90 1.74 11.36
C LEU A 124 -7.62 1.66 10.52
N MET A 125 -7.57 2.46 9.47
CA MET A 125 -6.32 2.72 8.77
C MET A 125 -5.50 3.72 9.59
N GLY A 126 -4.25 3.40 9.89
CA GLY A 126 -3.36 4.28 10.65
C GLY A 126 -3.23 5.66 9.99
N SER A 127 -3.10 6.71 10.82
CA SER A 127 -2.98 8.10 10.34
C SER A 127 -1.80 8.28 9.38
N ASN A 128 -0.68 7.61 9.62
CA ASN A 128 0.50 7.66 8.75
C ASN A 128 0.20 7.08 7.36
N VAL A 129 -0.46 5.92 7.28
CA VAL A 129 -0.86 5.32 5.99
C VAL A 129 -1.75 6.27 5.20
N LEU A 130 -2.80 6.83 5.85
CA LEU A 130 -3.69 7.80 5.21
C LEU A 130 -2.96 9.05 4.71
N ASN A 131 -2.04 9.57 5.48
CA ASN A 131 -1.29 10.77 5.11
C ASN A 131 -0.30 10.49 3.96
N ILE A 132 0.37 9.35 3.95
CA ILE A 132 1.28 8.95 2.87
C ILE A 132 0.50 8.76 1.57
N VAL A 133 -0.63 8.04 1.62
CA VAL A 133 -1.51 7.88 0.45
C VAL A 133 -1.98 9.24 -0.08
N ARG A 134 -2.39 10.17 0.80
CA ARG A 134 -2.84 11.51 0.39
C ARG A 134 -1.75 12.38 -0.23
N ARG A 135 -0.49 12.17 0.15
CA ARG A 135 0.64 12.92 -0.41
C ARG A 135 1.04 12.46 -1.81
N ALA A 136 0.54 11.33 -2.28
CA ALA A 136 0.81 10.78 -3.62
C ALA A 136 2.31 10.66 -3.97
N ILE A 137 3.14 10.31 -2.99
CA ILE A 137 4.61 10.26 -3.18
C ILE A 137 5.04 9.04 -3.99
N ALA A 138 4.37 7.92 -3.81
CA ALA A 138 4.52 6.67 -4.55
C ALA A 138 3.28 5.79 -4.28
N PRO A 139 3.03 4.75 -5.08
CA PRO A 139 2.02 3.74 -4.77
C PRO A 139 2.25 3.12 -3.40
N VAL A 140 1.17 2.94 -2.62
CA VAL A 140 1.25 2.37 -1.26
C VAL A 140 0.54 1.04 -1.21
N ILE A 141 1.26 -0.04 -0.92
CA ILE A 141 0.66 -1.34 -0.60
C ILE A 141 0.27 -1.34 0.87
N ILE A 142 -1.00 -1.53 1.14
CA ILE A 142 -1.58 -1.64 2.47
C ILE A 142 -1.81 -3.12 2.76
N VAL A 143 -1.05 -3.66 3.70
CA VAL A 143 -1.03 -5.09 4.04
C VAL A 143 -1.95 -5.36 5.22
N PRO A 144 -3.02 -6.18 5.07
CA PRO A 144 -3.88 -6.54 6.19
C PRO A 144 -3.17 -7.44 7.22
N PRO A 145 -3.64 -7.49 8.48
CA PRO A 145 -3.00 -8.28 9.53
C PRO A 145 -2.88 -9.77 9.19
N GLU A 146 -3.91 -10.32 8.55
CA GLU A 146 -3.99 -11.74 8.13
C GLU A 146 -3.97 -11.81 6.61
N THR A 147 -2.79 -11.58 6.02
CA THR A 147 -2.63 -11.68 4.57
C THR A 147 -2.40 -13.13 4.16
N HIS A 148 -3.33 -13.67 3.35
CA HIS A 148 -3.22 -15.04 2.83
C HIS A 148 -2.45 -15.11 1.52
N SER A 149 -2.38 -14.02 0.75
CA SER A 149 -1.67 -14.00 -0.53
C SER A 149 -0.20 -13.59 -0.34
N GLN A 150 0.66 -14.37 -0.96
CA GLN A 150 2.10 -14.09 -1.14
C GLN A 150 2.45 -13.95 -2.62
N SER A 151 1.44 -13.67 -3.43
CA SER A 151 1.46 -13.64 -4.89
C SER A 151 0.95 -12.29 -5.38
N ALA A 152 1.19 -11.99 -6.65
CA ALA A 152 0.56 -10.89 -7.38
C ALA A 152 0.20 -11.35 -8.80
N LYS A 153 -0.30 -12.59 -8.94
CA LYS A 153 -0.65 -13.17 -10.24
C LYS A 153 -2.01 -12.71 -10.75
N ASN A 154 -2.97 -12.51 -9.86
CA ASN A 154 -4.32 -12.05 -10.17
C ASN A 154 -4.54 -10.69 -9.52
N VAL A 155 -4.61 -9.64 -10.31
CA VAL A 155 -4.77 -8.28 -9.82
C VAL A 155 -6.14 -7.74 -10.22
N LEU A 156 -6.85 -7.18 -9.25
CA LEU A 156 -8.15 -6.54 -9.42
C LEU A 156 -7.99 -5.02 -9.40
N LEU A 157 -8.37 -4.35 -10.47
CA LEU A 157 -8.50 -2.91 -10.53
C LEU A 157 -9.97 -2.53 -10.34
N LEU A 158 -10.25 -1.77 -9.27
CA LEU A 158 -11.59 -1.27 -8.97
C LEU A 158 -11.77 0.14 -9.51
N THR A 159 -12.82 0.37 -10.30
CA THR A 159 -13.12 1.67 -10.89
C THR A 159 -14.62 1.91 -11.02
N ASP A 160 -15.04 3.17 -11.05
CA ASP A 160 -16.41 3.60 -11.33
C ASP A 160 -16.61 4.02 -12.80
N PHE A 161 -15.58 3.93 -13.64
CA PHE A 161 -15.55 4.40 -15.03
C PHE A 161 -16.06 5.84 -15.22
N LYS A 162 -15.84 6.71 -14.24
CA LYS A 162 -16.16 8.13 -14.35
C LYS A 162 -14.88 8.91 -14.64
N ASP A 163 -14.87 9.61 -15.80
CA ASP A 163 -13.76 10.48 -16.20
C ASP A 163 -12.39 9.80 -16.08
N VAL A 164 -12.23 8.66 -16.76
CA VAL A 164 -11.04 7.80 -16.72
C VAL A 164 -9.75 8.60 -16.99
N ASP A 165 -9.82 9.61 -17.86
CA ASP A 165 -8.67 10.41 -18.25
C ASP A 165 -8.04 11.21 -17.09
N HIS A 166 -8.88 11.71 -16.17
CA HIS A 166 -8.43 12.53 -15.05
C HIS A 166 -8.42 11.77 -13.72
N THR A 167 -8.97 10.59 -13.68
CA THR A 167 -9.24 9.91 -12.42
C THR A 167 -8.43 8.63 -12.22
N ILE A 168 -7.90 8.08 -13.30
CA ILE A 168 -7.02 6.91 -13.24
C ILE A 168 -5.62 7.32 -13.72
N PRO A 169 -4.63 7.37 -12.84
CA PRO A 169 -3.24 7.66 -13.22
C PRO A 169 -2.64 6.44 -13.93
N VAL A 170 -3.03 6.24 -15.20
CA VAL A 170 -2.70 5.03 -15.98
C VAL A 170 -1.21 4.76 -16.03
N HIS A 171 -0.35 5.80 -16.03
CA HIS A 171 1.10 5.62 -16.03
C HIS A 171 1.57 4.92 -14.75
N VAL A 172 1.07 5.33 -13.57
CA VAL A 172 1.42 4.69 -12.29
C VAL A 172 0.83 3.28 -12.19
N VAL A 173 -0.39 3.08 -12.73
CA VAL A 173 -0.98 1.73 -12.84
C VAL A 173 -0.07 0.80 -13.65
N LYS A 174 0.43 1.26 -14.79
CA LYS A 174 1.35 0.49 -15.64
C LYS A 174 2.66 0.18 -14.90
N GLU A 175 3.24 1.14 -14.19
CA GLU A 175 4.43 0.91 -13.38
C GLU A 175 4.22 -0.24 -12.37
N VAL A 176 3.08 -0.27 -11.67
CA VAL A 176 2.75 -1.35 -10.74
C VAL A 176 2.51 -2.68 -11.47
N LEU A 177 1.78 -2.66 -12.60
CA LEU A 177 1.53 -3.86 -13.40
C LEU A 177 2.81 -4.43 -14.01
N ASP A 178 3.75 -3.58 -14.42
CA ASP A 178 5.02 -3.98 -14.99
C ASP A 178 5.93 -4.70 -13.99
N LEU A 179 5.83 -4.37 -12.71
CA LEU A 179 6.56 -5.09 -11.66
C LEU A 179 6.17 -6.57 -11.57
N PHE A 180 4.87 -6.87 -11.71
CA PHE A 180 4.34 -8.21 -11.39
C PHE A 180 3.86 -8.98 -12.62
N ARG A 181 3.56 -8.32 -13.75
CA ARG A 181 2.99 -8.92 -14.97
C ARG A 181 1.80 -9.84 -14.68
N PRO A 182 0.78 -9.36 -13.96
CA PRO A 182 -0.33 -10.17 -13.52
C PRO A 182 -1.37 -10.39 -14.62
N LYS A 183 -2.28 -11.35 -14.38
CA LYS A 183 -3.59 -11.34 -15.00
C LYS A 183 -4.42 -10.19 -14.40
N LEU A 184 -4.90 -9.29 -15.26
CA LEU A 184 -5.60 -8.07 -14.84
C LEU A 184 -7.12 -8.23 -15.00
N TYR A 185 -7.83 -8.05 -13.91
CA TYR A 185 -9.28 -7.96 -13.85
C TYR A 185 -9.69 -6.51 -13.57
N ILE A 186 -10.60 -5.96 -14.35
CA ILE A 186 -11.12 -4.60 -14.14
C ILE A 186 -12.60 -4.72 -13.80
N VAL A 187 -12.95 -4.29 -12.59
CA VAL A 187 -14.31 -4.40 -12.08
C VAL A 187 -14.89 -3.02 -11.83
N ASN A 188 -16.04 -2.78 -12.44
CA ASN A 188 -16.94 -1.71 -12.06
C ASN A 188 -17.96 -2.23 -11.07
N VAL A 189 -18.09 -1.55 -9.95
CA VAL A 189 -19.17 -1.77 -9.00
C VAL A 189 -20.04 -0.53 -8.98
N ASP A 190 -21.17 -0.57 -9.64
CA ASP A 190 -22.11 0.55 -9.69
C ASP A 190 -23.12 0.46 -8.55
N HIS A 191 -23.17 1.52 -7.76
CA HIS A 191 -24.06 1.66 -6.61
C HIS A 191 -25.31 2.49 -6.96
N GLU A 192 -25.22 3.36 -7.94
CA GLU A 192 -26.24 4.40 -8.16
C GLU A 192 -27.23 4.09 -9.30
N HIS A 193 -26.84 3.23 -10.25
CA HIS A 193 -27.61 3.06 -11.49
C HIS A 193 -28.03 1.60 -11.74
N TYR A 194 -29.20 1.25 -11.26
CA TYR A 194 -29.79 -0.08 -11.42
C TYR A 194 -30.16 -0.48 -12.85
N VAL A 195 -30.12 0.43 -13.83
CA VAL A 195 -31.00 0.25 -14.97
C VAL A 195 -30.32 0.09 -16.32
N GLN A 196 -29.24 0.78 -16.64
CA GLN A 196 -28.66 0.67 -18.00
C GLN A 196 -27.16 1.02 -18.04
N VAL A 197 -26.39 0.24 -18.81
CA VAL A 197 -25.06 0.61 -19.27
C VAL A 197 -25.20 1.81 -20.21
N THR A 198 -24.81 3.00 -19.75
CA THR A 198 -24.90 4.23 -20.53
C THR A 198 -23.84 4.27 -21.64
N ASP A 199 -24.04 5.10 -22.67
CA ASP A 199 -23.03 5.27 -23.71
C ASP A 199 -21.77 5.97 -23.18
N GLU A 200 -21.90 6.82 -22.14
CA GLU A 200 -20.77 7.37 -21.41
C GLU A 200 -19.93 6.26 -20.74
N TYR A 201 -20.58 5.32 -20.07
CA TYR A 201 -19.89 4.15 -19.48
C TYR A 201 -19.12 3.35 -20.54
N LYS A 202 -19.75 3.08 -21.69
CA LYS A 202 -19.08 2.33 -22.79
C LYS A 202 -17.85 3.08 -23.32
N THR A 203 -17.98 4.41 -23.42
CA THR A 203 -16.87 5.27 -23.87
C THR A 203 -15.72 5.27 -22.88
N GLU A 204 -15.98 5.47 -21.62
CA GLU A 204 -14.96 5.49 -20.57
C GLU A 204 -14.29 4.11 -20.39
N ARG A 205 -15.07 3.03 -20.47
CA ARG A 205 -14.53 1.67 -20.51
C ARG A 205 -13.60 1.47 -21.70
N ALA A 206 -14.01 1.86 -22.90
CA ALA A 206 -13.20 1.71 -24.10
C ALA A 206 -11.87 2.48 -24.03
N LYS A 207 -11.87 3.66 -23.41
CA LYS A 207 -10.63 4.41 -23.14
C LYS A 207 -9.68 3.62 -22.26
N LEU A 208 -10.19 3.05 -21.15
CA LEU A 208 -9.34 2.27 -20.23
C LEU A 208 -8.84 0.98 -20.88
N GLU A 209 -9.70 0.30 -21.67
CA GLU A 209 -9.35 -0.89 -22.41
C GLU A 209 -8.20 -0.62 -23.39
N GLU A 210 -8.27 0.46 -24.19
CA GLU A 210 -7.21 0.85 -25.11
C GLU A 210 -5.90 1.20 -24.40
N ARG A 211 -5.98 1.89 -23.25
CA ARG A 211 -4.79 2.27 -22.47
C ARG A 211 -4.09 1.11 -21.79
N LEU A 212 -4.83 0.06 -21.40
CA LEU A 212 -4.32 -1.12 -20.71
C LEU A 212 -4.30 -2.38 -21.56
N LYS A 213 -4.52 -2.28 -22.87
CA LYS A 213 -4.60 -3.42 -23.79
C LYS A 213 -3.41 -4.36 -23.75
N GLU A 214 -2.21 -3.85 -23.46
CA GLU A 214 -0.98 -4.65 -23.37
C GLU A 214 -0.99 -5.66 -22.22
N TYR A 215 -1.86 -5.45 -21.20
CA TYR A 215 -2.07 -6.36 -20.07
C TYR A 215 -3.24 -7.32 -20.30
N ASN A 216 -3.91 -7.26 -21.47
CA ASN A 216 -5.05 -8.10 -21.84
C ASN A 216 -6.11 -8.20 -20.72
N PRO A 217 -6.70 -7.06 -20.26
CA PRO A 217 -7.59 -7.02 -19.12
C PRO A 217 -8.93 -7.70 -19.38
N GLU A 218 -9.45 -8.39 -18.35
CA GLU A 218 -10.81 -8.90 -18.33
C GLU A 218 -11.73 -7.92 -17.60
N PHE A 219 -12.81 -7.49 -18.27
CA PHE A 219 -13.75 -6.50 -17.72
C PHE A 219 -15.01 -7.15 -17.16
N TYR A 220 -15.37 -6.74 -15.94
CA TYR A 220 -16.57 -7.19 -15.26
C TYR A 220 -17.40 -6.02 -14.76
N PHE A 221 -18.70 -6.19 -14.78
CA PHE A 221 -19.66 -5.25 -14.22
C PHE A 221 -20.50 -5.96 -13.17
N ILE A 222 -20.39 -5.52 -11.93
CA ILE A 222 -21.09 -6.12 -10.81
C ILE A 222 -22.15 -5.16 -10.29
N ARG A 223 -23.41 -5.66 -10.20
CA ARG A 223 -24.55 -4.95 -9.66
C ARG A 223 -24.88 -5.51 -8.29
N LEU A 224 -24.44 -4.87 -7.23
CA LEU A 224 -24.79 -5.23 -5.86
C LEU A 224 -24.99 -3.98 -5.01
N PHE A 225 -25.84 -4.13 -3.99
CA PHE A 225 -26.12 -3.06 -3.03
C PHE A 225 -24.96 -2.72 -2.12
N ASP A 226 -24.12 -3.71 -1.80
CA ASP A 226 -22.94 -3.55 -0.95
C ASP A 226 -21.67 -3.75 -1.77
N PHE A 227 -20.91 -2.66 -1.91
CA PHE A 227 -19.63 -2.66 -2.62
C PHE A 227 -18.61 -3.62 -2.00
N VAL A 228 -18.55 -3.65 -0.65
CA VAL A 228 -17.55 -4.49 0.05
C VAL A 228 -17.88 -5.96 -0.13
N GLU A 229 -19.16 -6.32 -0.06
CA GLU A 229 -19.62 -7.67 -0.29
C GLU A 229 -19.34 -8.12 -1.74
N ALA A 230 -19.68 -7.27 -2.72
CA ALA A 230 -19.44 -7.55 -4.13
C ALA A 230 -17.95 -7.75 -4.44
N ALA A 231 -17.10 -6.88 -3.92
CA ALA A 231 -15.66 -6.97 -4.11
C ALA A 231 -15.07 -8.21 -3.41
N ASN A 232 -15.51 -8.53 -2.20
CA ASN A 232 -15.06 -9.73 -1.48
C ASN A 232 -15.46 -11.03 -2.19
N GLN A 233 -16.69 -11.10 -2.72
CA GLN A 233 -17.13 -12.25 -3.49
C GLN A 233 -16.27 -12.42 -4.75
N PHE A 234 -16.01 -11.33 -5.48
CA PHE A 234 -15.16 -11.37 -6.65
C PHE A 234 -13.72 -11.80 -6.31
N VAL A 235 -13.16 -11.27 -5.21
CA VAL A 235 -11.84 -11.66 -4.70
C VAL A 235 -11.75 -13.15 -4.46
N ALA A 236 -12.78 -13.77 -3.85
CA ALA A 236 -12.81 -15.20 -3.57
C ALA A 236 -12.93 -16.03 -4.86
N ASP A 237 -13.88 -15.67 -5.75
CA ASP A 237 -14.20 -16.44 -6.96
C ASP A 237 -13.02 -16.44 -7.96
N TYR A 238 -12.32 -15.33 -8.10
CA TYR A 238 -11.21 -15.14 -9.06
C TYR A 238 -9.82 -15.28 -8.42
N LYS A 239 -9.75 -15.63 -7.13
CA LYS A 239 -8.50 -15.80 -6.37
C LYS A 239 -7.59 -14.58 -6.52
N ILE A 240 -8.14 -13.40 -6.27
CA ILE A 240 -7.41 -12.15 -6.38
C ILE A 240 -6.31 -12.07 -5.32
N ASP A 241 -5.11 -11.70 -5.73
CA ASP A 241 -3.92 -11.59 -4.89
C ASP A 241 -3.66 -10.16 -4.44
N LEU A 242 -4.08 -9.17 -5.23
CA LEU A 242 -3.80 -7.75 -5.01
C LEU A 242 -4.94 -6.90 -5.60
N ILE A 243 -5.33 -5.85 -4.89
CA ILE A 243 -6.38 -4.93 -5.34
C ILE A 243 -5.76 -3.56 -5.61
N LEU A 244 -5.96 -2.99 -6.80
CA LEU A 244 -5.61 -1.62 -7.13
C LEU A 244 -6.81 -0.71 -6.93
N THR A 245 -6.62 0.43 -6.28
CA THR A 245 -7.68 1.41 -6.04
C THR A 245 -7.15 2.84 -6.04
N PHE A 246 -8.04 3.80 -6.37
CA PHE A 246 -7.71 5.22 -6.52
C PHE A 246 -8.46 6.05 -5.49
N PRO A 247 -7.77 6.63 -4.49
CA PRO A 247 -8.41 7.54 -3.53
C PRO A 247 -8.81 8.85 -4.21
N ARG A 248 -10.10 9.19 -4.20
CA ARG A 248 -10.62 10.43 -4.78
C ARG A 248 -11.39 11.26 -3.77
N LYS A 249 -11.28 12.61 -3.86
CA LYS A 249 -11.97 13.53 -2.93
C LYS A 249 -13.50 13.54 -3.09
N HIS A 250 -14.03 13.22 -4.27
CA HIS A 250 -15.45 13.41 -4.64
C HIS A 250 -16.12 12.25 -5.38
N SER A 251 -15.52 11.05 -5.44
CA SER A 251 -16.15 9.89 -6.06
C SER A 251 -16.70 8.91 -5.02
N PHE A 252 -17.51 7.96 -5.48
CA PHE A 252 -17.96 6.81 -4.69
C PHE A 252 -16.78 6.10 -4.01
N LEU A 253 -15.63 6.00 -4.70
CA LEU A 253 -14.38 5.50 -4.14
C LEU A 253 -13.80 6.42 -3.06
N SER A 254 -14.18 7.73 -3.00
CA SER A 254 -13.83 8.58 -1.85
C SER A 254 -14.51 8.15 -0.56
N ASN A 255 -15.69 7.51 -0.65
CA ASN A 255 -16.31 6.84 0.50
C ASN A 255 -15.60 5.55 0.86
N VAL A 256 -14.92 4.90 -0.08
CA VAL A 256 -14.00 3.78 0.17
C VAL A 256 -12.84 4.26 1.06
N PHE A 257 -12.33 5.50 0.81
CA PHE A 257 -11.27 6.12 1.63
C PHE A 257 -11.78 6.95 2.83
N LYS A 258 -13.07 7.22 2.94
CA LYS A 258 -13.64 7.60 4.23
C LYS A 258 -13.56 6.38 5.15
N THR A 259 -12.35 6.16 5.71
CA THR A 259 -12.01 5.35 6.87
C THR A 259 -12.67 3.96 7.03
N THR A 260 -13.75 3.65 6.32
CA THR A 260 -14.54 2.45 6.58
C THR A 260 -14.45 1.38 5.49
N ASN A 261 -14.49 1.72 4.21
CA ASN A 261 -14.68 0.71 3.17
C ASN A 261 -13.39 0.11 2.62
N THR A 262 -12.32 0.90 2.34
CA THR A 262 -11.03 0.32 1.92
C THR A 262 -10.40 -0.48 3.06
N SER A 263 -10.46 0.07 4.29
CA SER A 263 -9.99 -0.67 5.46
C SER A 263 -10.81 -1.93 5.68
N LYS A 264 -12.13 -1.87 5.50
CA LYS A 264 -13.01 -3.05 5.57
C LYS A 264 -12.71 -4.03 4.44
N LEU A 265 -12.54 -3.55 3.20
CA LEU A 265 -12.21 -4.42 2.07
C LEU A 265 -10.87 -5.12 2.32
N ALA A 266 -9.80 -4.40 2.66
CA ALA A 266 -8.52 -5.00 2.98
C ALA A 266 -8.60 -5.99 4.13
N TYR A 267 -9.29 -5.61 5.21
CA TYR A 267 -9.40 -6.43 6.40
C TYR A 267 -10.22 -7.71 6.17
N HIS A 268 -11.38 -7.59 5.51
CA HIS A 268 -12.26 -8.73 5.30
C HIS A 268 -11.87 -9.62 4.11
N SER A 269 -11.20 -9.06 3.10
CA SER A 269 -10.70 -9.86 1.98
C SER A 269 -9.39 -10.58 2.29
N HIS A 270 -8.66 -10.14 3.33
CA HIS A 270 -7.30 -10.58 3.63
C HIS A 270 -6.32 -10.41 2.45
N VAL A 271 -6.67 -9.53 1.50
CA VAL A 271 -5.88 -9.24 0.30
C VAL A 271 -5.30 -7.85 0.39
N PRO A 272 -4.00 -7.67 0.12
CA PRO A 272 -3.37 -6.36 0.11
C PRO A 272 -3.97 -5.42 -0.93
N ILE A 273 -4.00 -4.13 -0.61
CA ILE A 273 -4.53 -3.09 -1.48
C ILE A 273 -3.42 -2.13 -1.85
N VAL A 274 -3.25 -1.87 -3.15
CA VAL A 274 -2.41 -0.78 -3.64
C VAL A 274 -3.27 0.47 -3.79
N ALA A 275 -2.97 1.46 -2.99
CA ALA A 275 -3.55 2.79 -3.11
C ALA A 275 -2.67 3.64 -4.04
N ILE A 276 -3.24 4.04 -5.18
CA ILE A 276 -2.59 4.91 -6.17
C ILE A 276 -3.34 6.23 -6.19
N ASN A 277 -2.68 7.32 -5.83
CA ASN A 277 -3.27 8.66 -5.89
C ASN A 277 -2.85 9.37 -7.19
N ALA A 278 -3.79 10.15 -7.74
CA ALA A 278 -3.60 10.91 -8.98
C ALA A 278 -3.10 12.33 -8.68
#